data_9507805ac8a1e3f259597e4e786b45ec
#
_entry.id   9507805ac8a1e3f259597e4e786b45ec
#
_cell.length_a   1.000
_cell.length_b   1.000
_cell.length_c   1.000
_cell.angle_alpha   90.00
_cell.angle_beta   90.00
_cell.angle_gamma   90.00
#
_symmetry.space_group_name_H-M   'P 1'
#
loop_
_entity.id
_entity.type
_entity.pdbx_description
1 polymer ?
#
loop_
_entity_poly.entity_id
_entity_poly.type
_entity_poly.pdbx_seq_one_letter_code
_entity_poly.pdbx_strand_id
1 'polypeptide(L)'
;MYIYARINKDTLRFIREKKAISFDYVTRITKFKEEKIVLWENGESGKFPTINQAKSIAKCYRIPFAGLYMNASDINVKHLPQMRNLRTLPDAVVDNSALNLAISDILSARDLLLESRRALKERTVKFGMSINCPDDNVIQWAREIRNSLGIDSNVQYKCQSTRQFYLYIRNVVENAGVFVHCFTGVDTEVARGFAIYDTTMPIIGLNNDDRYQAKTFSIIHELVHLIKRSSVICNDMIDSFSAQAEEVFCNAVAGEVLVPRVNLNKQLGSYTQSEIDLDVVSSLADKFSVSKEVICRRLLDSGKIGQPKYAMLIAAIRSQFENERKAAQEYRKLTGKGIPRNIPREAIDQNSPALCRAFFHGYREGYFDKQDISRYLGVKQNHIEKFMWEVSKW
;
A
#
# COMPACT_ATOMS: atom_id res chain seq x y z
N MET A 1 33.67 19.03 21.43
CA MET A 1 33.37 20.19 20.53
C MET A 1 32.22 19.82 19.61
N TYR A 2 31.12 20.56 19.60
CA TYR A 2 29.99 20.28 18.67
C TYR A 2 30.33 20.84 17.29
N ILE A 3 30.25 19.99 16.26
CA ILE A 3 30.38 20.44 14.87
C ILE A 3 28.98 20.78 14.35
N TYR A 4 28.79 22.02 13.92
CA TYR A 4 27.54 22.53 13.41
C TYR A 4 27.42 22.33 11.88
N ALA A 5 26.24 21.92 11.42
CA ALA A 5 25.91 21.78 10.01
C ALA A 5 25.31 23.10 9.50
N ARG A 6 26.04 23.81 8.63
CA ARG A 6 25.54 25.04 7.99
C ARG A 6 24.60 24.70 6.83
N ILE A 7 23.43 24.15 7.17
CA ILE A 7 22.41 23.79 6.20
C ILE A 7 21.75 25.03 5.61
N ASN A 8 21.17 24.88 4.42
CA ASN A 8 20.38 25.94 3.77
C ASN A 8 18.99 26.00 4.42
N LYS A 9 18.69 27.10 5.09
CA LYS A 9 17.44 27.35 5.80
C LYS A 9 16.21 27.33 4.89
N ASP A 10 16.34 27.95 3.72
CA ASP A 10 15.25 28.07 2.76
C ASP A 10 14.90 26.70 2.18
N THR A 11 15.91 25.87 1.97
CA THR A 11 15.75 24.48 1.54
C THR A 11 15.08 23.63 2.61
N LEU A 12 15.48 23.80 3.89
CA LEU A 12 14.87 23.08 4.99
C LEU A 12 13.36 23.36 5.05
N ARG A 13 12.98 24.64 5.03
CA ARG A 13 11.57 25.08 5.01
C ARG A 13 10.83 24.59 3.77
N PHE A 14 11.41 24.80 2.58
CA PHE A 14 10.83 24.40 1.31
C PHE A 14 10.46 22.91 1.28
N ILE A 15 11.34 22.02 1.75
CA ILE A 15 11.07 20.58 1.76
C ILE A 15 9.93 20.25 2.70
N ARG A 16 9.90 20.81 3.93
CA ARG A 16 8.83 20.58 4.89
C ARG A 16 7.47 20.99 4.33
N GLU A 17 7.39 22.20 3.76
CA GLU A 17 6.16 22.74 3.17
C GLU A 17 5.72 21.96 1.93
N LYS A 18 6.65 21.66 1.02
CA LYS A 18 6.37 20.91 -0.21
C LYS A 18 5.86 19.49 0.05
N LYS A 19 6.38 18.85 1.09
CA LYS A 19 5.94 17.51 1.53
C LYS A 19 4.79 17.59 2.54
N ALA A 20 4.28 18.78 2.84
CA ALA A 20 3.22 19.05 3.82
C ALA A 20 3.46 18.31 5.15
N ILE A 21 4.65 18.48 5.74
CA ILE A 21 5.05 17.87 7.01
C ILE A 21 4.74 18.86 8.12
N SER A 22 3.98 18.45 9.13
CA SER A 22 3.64 19.25 10.30
C SER A 22 4.83 19.37 11.28
N PHE A 23 4.88 20.46 12.06
CA PHE A 23 5.87 20.58 13.14
C PHE A 23 5.66 19.50 14.21
N ASP A 24 4.41 19.15 14.51
CA ASP A 24 4.08 18.05 15.46
C ASP A 24 4.70 16.73 15.03
N TYR A 25 4.62 16.39 13.75
CA TYR A 25 5.26 15.20 13.21
C TYR A 25 6.77 15.23 13.40
N VAL A 26 7.41 16.35 13.03
CA VAL A 26 8.87 16.49 13.15
C VAL A 26 9.30 16.38 14.62
N THR A 27 8.60 17.06 15.52
CA THR A 27 8.85 17.02 16.97
C THR A 27 8.71 15.60 17.52
N ARG A 28 7.64 14.90 17.12
CA ARG A 28 7.37 13.52 17.54
C ARG A 28 8.46 12.54 17.09
N ILE A 29 8.95 12.67 15.84
CA ILE A 29 9.94 11.75 15.26
C ILE A 29 11.36 12.09 15.73
N THR A 30 11.73 13.36 15.73
CA THR A 30 13.11 13.78 16.04
C THR A 30 13.36 14.04 17.51
N LYS A 31 12.31 14.21 18.32
CA LYS A 31 12.35 14.66 19.71
C LYS A 31 12.94 16.06 19.89
N PHE A 32 12.99 16.86 18.82
CA PHE A 32 13.40 18.27 18.91
C PHE A 32 12.18 19.11 19.24
N LYS A 33 12.37 20.19 20.00
CA LYS A 33 11.31 21.19 20.25
C LYS A 33 11.02 21.97 18.96
N GLU A 34 9.77 22.33 18.78
CA GLU A 34 9.31 23.08 17.60
C GLU A 34 10.09 24.41 17.44
N GLU A 35 10.27 25.16 18.54
CA GLU A 35 10.99 26.44 18.48
C GLU A 35 12.40 26.28 17.90
N LYS A 36 13.04 25.14 18.14
CA LYS A 36 14.37 24.84 17.62
C LYS A 36 14.36 24.59 16.11
N ILE A 37 13.34 23.93 15.60
CA ILE A 37 13.15 23.68 14.16
C ILE A 37 12.88 25.00 13.46
N VAL A 38 11.99 25.81 14.01
CA VAL A 38 11.65 27.16 13.51
C VAL A 38 12.89 28.06 13.47
N LEU A 39 13.74 28.03 14.51
CA LEU A 39 15.01 28.79 14.52
C LEU A 39 15.94 28.38 13.37
N TRP A 40 16.01 27.09 13.03
CA TRP A 40 16.83 26.63 11.91
C TRP A 40 16.23 27.03 10.55
N GLU A 41 14.91 27.01 10.41
CA GLU A 41 14.21 27.46 9.20
C GLU A 41 14.24 28.98 9.00
N ASN A 42 14.32 29.75 10.08
CA ASN A 42 14.47 31.23 10.01
C ASN A 42 15.93 31.66 9.77
N GLY A 43 16.88 30.79 10.05
CA GLY A 43 18.31 31.06 9.85
C GLY A 43 18.83 32.15 10.78
N GLU A 44 18.41 32.14 12.04
CA GLU A 44 18.93 33.09 13.02
C GLU A 44 20.47 32.94 13.14
N SER A 45 21.15 34.07 13.18
CA SER A 45 22.61 34.14 13.18
C SER A 45 23.21 33.28 14.28
N GLY A 46 24.12 32.36 13.90
CA GLY A 46 24.84 31.49 14.83
C GLY A 46 24.07 30.25 15.34
N LYS A 47 22.78 30.08 14.99
CA LYS A 47 21.96 28.95 15.45
C LYS A 47 21.79 27.89 14.36
N PHE A 48 22.77 27.01 14.23
CA PHE A 48 22.72 25.87 13.31
C PHE A 48 22.48 24.55 14.05
N PRO A 49 21.86 23.54 13.40
CA PRO A 49 21.82 22.19 13.96
C PRO A 49 23.23 21.60 14.02
N THR A 50 23.49 20.71 14.96
CA THR A 50 24.68 19.86 14.88
C THR A 50 24.55 18.90 13.71
N ILE A 51 25.65 18.30 13.24
CA ILE A 51 25.64 17.31 12.15
C ILE A 51 24.64 16.17 12.45
N ASN A 52 24.60 15.66 13.68
CA ASN A 52 23.69 14.59 14.04
C ASN A 52 22.22 15.05 14.03
N GLN A 53 21.94 16.28 14.45
CA GLN A 53 20.59 16.84 14.37
C GLN A 53 20.15 17.05 12.91
N ALA A 54 21.03 17.56 12.06
CA ALA A 54 20.76 17.72 10.63
C ALA A 54 20.55 16.37 9.95
N LYS A 55 21.33 15.33 10.28
CA LYS A 55 21.09 13.95 9.80
C LYS A 55 19.74 13.41 10.26
N SER A 56 19.33 13.69 11.51
CA SER A 56 18.02 13.26 12.02
C SER A 56 16.87 13.95 11.28
N ILE A 57 17.00 15.24 10.96
CA ILE A 57 16.00 15.97 10.14
C ILE A 57 15.97 15.42 8.71
N ALA A 58 17.13 15.25 8.07
CA ALA A 58 17.21 14.69 6.73
C ALA A 58 16.49 13.32 6.65
N LYS A 59 16.71 12.45 7.66
CA LYS A 59 16.02 11.17 7.78
C LYS A 59 14.50 11.35 8.00
N CYS A 60 14.09 12.29 8.85
CA CYS A 60 12.67 12.59 9.09
C CYS A 60 11.97 13.07 7.81
N TYR A 61 12.63 13.94 7.03
CA TYR A 61 12.12 14.49 5.77
C TYR A 61 12.30 13.53 4.57
N ARG A 62 12.92 12.37 4.80
CA ARG A 62 13.23 11.35 3.77
C ARG A 62 13.94 11.96 2.57
N ILE A 63 15.08 12.62 2.85
CA ILE A 63 15.98 13.19 1.84
C ILE A 63 17.43 12.81 2.15
N PRO A 64 18.32 12.81 1.15
CA PRO A 64 19.76 12.70 1.38
C PRO A 64 20.25 13.83 2.26
N PHE A 65 21.19 13.55 3.18
CA PHE A 65 21.78 14.57 4.06
C PHE A 65 22.38 15.76 3.26
N ALA A 66 23.05 15.47 2.14
CA ALA A 66 23.58 16.49 1.25
C ALA A 66 22.52 17.43 0.69
N GLY A 67 21.28 16.97 0.54
CA GLY A 67 20.18 17.79 0.07
C GLY A 67 19.89 19.00 0.95
N LEU A 68 20.18 18.93 2.25
CA LEU A 68 20.02 20.10 3.14
C LEU A 68 20.99 21.27 2.85
N TYR A 69 22.01 21.05 2.03
CA TYR A 69 23.00 22.09 1.65
C TYR A 69 22.75 22.66 0.25
N MET A 70 21.86 22.04 -0.54
CA MET A 70 21.51 22.48 -1.89
C MET A 70 20.61 23.70 -1.82
N ASN A 71 20.46 24.44 -2.94
CA ASN A 71 19.41 25.45 -3.05
C ASN A 71 18.06 24.76 -3.23
N ALA A 72 16.99 25.42 -2.77
CA ALA A 72 15.64 24.89 -2.88
C ALA A 72 15.24 24.63 -4.36
N SER A 73 15.73 25.43 -5.31
CA SER A 73 15.55 25.23 -6.75
C SER A 73 16.16 23.96 -7.31
N ASP A 74 17.20 23.45 -6.68
CA ASP A 74 18.01 22.34 -7.18
C ASP A 74 17.53 20.97 -6.62
N ILE A 75 16.57 21.02 -5.68
CA ILE A 75 15.99 19.83 -5.07
C ILE A 75 14.70 19.45 -5.78
N ASN A 76 14.70 18.27 -6.37
CA ASN A 76 13.48 17.69 -6.93
C ASN A 76 12.61 17.07 -5.82
N VAL A 77 11.77 17.87 -5.19
CA VAL A 77 10.72 17.42 -4.26
C VAL A 77 9.45 17.17 -5.05
N LYS A 78 8.91 15.95 -4.98
CA LYS A 78 7.67 15.60 -5.67
C LYS A 78 6.50 16.43 -5.14
N HIS A 79 5.73 17.01 -6.07
CA HIS A 79 4.48 17.65 -5.71
C HIS A 79 3.46 16.59 -5.32
N LEU A 80 2.81 16.76 -4.17
CA LEU A 80 1.75 15.86 -3.74
C LEU A 80 0.52 16.08 -4.64
N PRO A 81 -0.08 15.02 -5.19
CA PRO A 81 -1.29 15.16 -5.99
C PRO A 81 -2.47 15.63 -5.12
N GLN A 82 -3.43 16.30 -5.73
CA GLN A 82 -4.71 16.54 -5.08
C GLN A 82 -5.48 15.22 -5.04
N MET A 83 -5.84 14.81 -3.84
CA MET A 83 -6.55 13.55 -3.60
C MET A 83 -7.82 13.82 -2.80
N ARG A 84 -8.92 13.17 -3.17
CA ARG A 84 -10.14 13.19 -2.36
C ARG A 84 -9.94 12.32 -1.13
N ASN A 85 -10.36 12.83 0.02
CA ASN A 85 -10.37 12.06 1.25
C ASN A 85 -11.69 11.29 1.35
N LEU A 86 -11.63 9.97 1.23
CA LEU A 86 -12.77 9.06 1.38
C LEU A 86 -12.73 8.32 2.73
N ARG A 87 -11.83 8.74 3.62
CA ARG A 87 -11.71 8.16 4.97
C ARG A 87 -12.91 8.55 5.84
N THR A 88 -13.21 7.70 6.79
CA THR A 88 -14.26 7.95 7.82
C THR A 88 -13.86 9.03 8.82
N LEU A 89 -12.54 9.27 8.99
CA LEU A 89 -12.02 10.28 9.91
C LEU A 89 -11.94 11.67 9.25
N PRO A 90 -12.38 12.75 9.94
CA PRO A 90 -12.24 14.11 9.45
C PRO A 90 -10.77 14.51 9.27
N ASP A 91 -10.43 15.22 8.19
CA ASP A 91 -9.07 15.70 7.90
C ASP A 91 -8.47 16.55 9.02
N ALA A 92 -9.29 17.32 9.75
CA ALA A 92 -8.86 18.19 10.83
C ALA A 92 -8.26 17.44 12.05
N VAL A 93 -8.50 16.12 12.16
CA VAL A 93 -8.07 15.30 13.31
C VAL A 93 -6.84 14.46 12.98
N VAL A 94 -6.49 14.31 11.68
CA VAL A 94 -5.45 13.39 11.22
C VAL A 94 -4.21 14.13 10.76
N ASP A 95 -3.07 13.86 11.41
CA ASP A 95 -1.76 14.30 10.92
C ASP A 95 -1.35 13.45 9.70
N ASN A 96 -1.48 14.03 8.51
CA ASN A 96 -1.17 13.39 7.25
C ASN A 96 0.33 13.34 6.90
N SER A 97 1.23 13.87 7.74
CA SER A 97 2.67 13.98 7.42
C SER A 97 3.31 12.64 7.04
N ALA A 98 3.01 11.57 7.79
CA ALA A 98 3.53 10.23 7.47
C ALA A 98 3.02 9.71 6.13
N LEU A 99 1.73 9.94 5.82
CA LEU A 99 1.10 9.55 4.56
C LEU A 99 1.66 10.37 3.39
N ASN A 100 1.83 11.68 3.57
CA ASN A 100 2.42 12.56 2.57
C ASN A 100 3.84 12.15 2.19
N LEU A 101 4.65 11.77 3.19
CA LEU A 101 5.97 11.21 2.98
C LEU A 101 5.90 9.88 2.21
N ALA A 102 4.97 9.01 2.56
CA ALA A 102 4.78 7.73 1.88
C ALA A 102 4.37 7.93 0.41
N ILE A 103 3.45 8.85 0.12
CA ILE A 103 3.05 9.22 -1.24
C ILE A 103 4.25 9.76 -2.03
N SER A 104 5.04 10.66 -1.43
CA SER A 104 6.24 11.22 -2.08
C SER A 104 7.27 10.14 -2.44
N ASP A 105 7.46 9.15 -1.57
CA ASP A 105 8.37 8.03 -1.81
C ASP A 105 7.87 7.13 -2.96
N ILE A 106 6.58 6.82 -2.98
CA ILE A 106 5.98 5.99 -4.04
C ILE A 106 6.01 6.71 -5.40
N LEU A 107 5.75 8.02 -5.43
CA LEU A 107 5.92 8.82 -6.65
C LEU A 107 7.37 8.75 -7.16
N SER A 108 8.34 8.86 -6.26
CA SER A 108 9.76 8.76 -6.60
C SER A 108 10.14 7.36 -7.11
N ALA A 109 9.60 6.31 -6.50
CA ALA A 109 9.82 4.93 -6.93
C ALA A 109 9.21 4.65 -8.32
N ARG A 110 8.01 5.19 -8.61
CA ARG A 110 7.41 5.11 -9.96
C ARG A 110 8.27 5.80 -11.02
N ASP A 111 8.71 7.01 -10.72
CA ASP A 111 9.54 7.77 -11.67
C ASP A 111 10.87 7.07 -11.94
N LEU A 112 11.47 6.48 -10.90
CA LEU A 112 12.66 5.67 -11.04
C LEU A 112 12.41 4.45 -11.95
N LEU A 113 11.25 3.77 -11.83
CA LEU A 113 10.88 2.70 -12.75
C LEU A 113 10.78 3.21 -14.21
N LEU A 114 10.13 4.36 -14.42
CA LEU A 114 9.98 4.95 -15.75
C LEU A 114 11.33 5.33 -16.37
N GLU A 115 12.23 5.91 -15.57
CA GLU A 115 13.60 6.24 -15.97
C GLU A 115 14.42 4.97 -16.28
N SER A 116 14.33 3.94 -15.42
CA SER A 116 15.00 2.66 -15.64
C SER A 116 14.55 1.99 -16.94
N ARG A 117 13.23 1.98 -17.20
CA ARG A 117 12.69 1.43 -18.46
C ARG A 117 13.18 2.18 -19.70
N ARG A 118 13.28 3.53 -19.62
CA ARG A 118 13.85 4.34 -20.71
C ARG A 118 15.30 3.98 -20.95
N ALA A 119 16.12 3.89 -19.90
CA ALA A 119 17.53 3.54 -19.98
C ALA A 119 17.74 2.13 -20.59
N LEU A 120 16.93 1.16 -20.16
CA LEU A 120 16.95 -0.23 -20.65
C LEU A 120 16.22 -0.42 -21.98
N LYS A 121 15.63 0.64 -22.58
CA LYS A 121 14.81 0.59 -23.79
C LYS A 121 13.61 -0.36 -23.68
N GLU A 122 13.10 -0.57 -22.47
CA GLU A 122 11.93 -1.39 -22.21
C GLU A 122 10.63 -0.63 -22.49
N ARG A 123 9.62 -1.35 -22.98
CA ARG A 123 8.31 -0.77 -23.26
C ARG A 123 7.55 -0.49 -21.95
N THR A 124 7.01 0.72 -21.82
CA THR A 124 6.05 1.04 -20.76
C THR A 124 4.63 0.71 -21.23
N VAL A 125 3.95 -0.17 -20.51
CA VAL A 125 2.53 -0.45 -20.74
C VAL A 125 1.73 0.71 -20.16
N LYS A 126 0.89 1.33 -21.00
CA LYS A 126 -0.03 2.40 -20.56
C LYS A 126 -1.29 1.77 -20.00
N PHE A 127 -1.77 2.30 -18.88
CA PHE A 127 -3.05 1.92 -18.33
C PHE A 127 -4.18 2.43 -19.25
N GLY A 128 -4.91 1.51 -19.83
CA GLY A 128 -5.99 1.81 -20.79
C GLY A 128 -7.34 1.17 -20.40
N MET A 129 -7.44 0.63 -19.17
CA MET A 129 -8.69 -0.01 -18.75
C MET A 129 -9.79 1.02 -18.56
N SER A 130 -10.92 0.79 -19.24
CA SER A 130 -12.14 1.57 -19.10
C SER A 130 -13.34 0.62 -19.17
N ILE A 131 -14.35 0.87 -18.37
CA ILE A 131 -15.58 0.07 -18.34
C ILE A 131 -16.74 0.99 -18.71
N ASN A 132 -17.44 0.62 -19.75
CA ASN A 132 -18.66 1.30 -20.18
C ASN A 132 -19.88 0.51 -19.68
N CYS A 133 -20.36 0.87 -18.49
CA CYS A 133 -21.53 0.27 -17.88
C CYS A 133 -22.39 1.39 -17.29
N PRO A 134 -23.44 1.84 -18.02
CA PRO A 134 -24.23 3.01 -17.64
C PRO A 134 -24.90 2.90 -16.27
N ASP A 135 -25.26 1.68 -15.86
CA ASP A 135 -26.07 1.43 -14.65
C ASP A 135 -25.21 1.08 -13.43
N ASP A 136 -23.89 1.27 -13.48
CA ASP A 136 -22.94 0.88 -12.42
C ASP A 136 -23.20 -0.55 -11.89
N ASN A 137 -23.49 -1.50 -12.82
CA ASN A 137 -23.80 -2.88 -12.47
C ASN A 137 -22.54 -3.60 -11.94
N VAL A 138 -22.51 -3.87 -10.65
CA VAL A 138 -21.39 -4.50 -9.94
C VAL A 138 -20.93 -5.81 -10.59
N ILE A 139 -21.87 -6.68 -11.01
CA ILE A 139 -21.53 -7.98 -11.60
C ILE A 139 -20.88 -7.79 -12.97
N GLN A 140 -21.37 -6.85 -13.77
CA GLN A 140 -20.79 -6.53 -15.06
C GLN A 140 -19.40 -5.93 -14.90
N TRP A 141 -19.22 -4.94 -14.00
CA TRP A 141 -17.91 -4.35 -13.69
C TRP A 141 -16.90 -5.42 -13.28
N ALA A 142 -17.27 -6.29 -12.35
CA ALA A 142 -16.40 -7.34 -11.87
C ALA A 142 -16.00 -8.33 -12.99
N ARG A 143 -16.94 -8.69 -13.87
CA ARG A 143 -16.67 -9.55 -15.03
C ARG A 143 -15.69 -8.90 -16.00
N GLU A 144 -15.90 -7.62 -16.34
CA GLU A 144 -15.01 -6.87 -17.23
C GLU A 144 -13.59 -6.74 -16.63
N ILE A 145 -13.47 -6.46 -15.33
CA ILE A 145 -12.18 -6.41 -14.63
C ILE A 145 -11.49 -7.77 -14.71
N ARG A 146 -12.19 -8.86 -14.37
CA ARG A 146 -11.61 -10.21 -14.43
C ARG A 146 -11.15 -10.58 -15.84
N ASN A 147 -11.94 -10.28 -16.86
CA ASN A 147 -11.59 -10.54 -18.25
C ASN A 147 -10.37 -9.72 -18.68
N SER A 148 -10.36 -8.42 -18.41
CA SER A 148 -9.28 -7.52 -18.80
C SER A 148 -7.94 -7.85 -18.10
N LEU A 149 -8.00 -8.34 -16.87
CA LEU A 149 -6.82 -8.77 -16.11
C LEU A 149 -6.45 -10.24 -16.32
N GLY A 150 -7.30 -11.04 -16.99
CA GLY A 150 -7.11 -12.47 -17.12
C GLY A 150 -7.16 -13.22 -15.78
N ILE A 151 -8.01 -12.78 -14.83
CA ILE A 151 -8.13 -13.43 -13.52
C ILE A 151 -8.89 -14.76 -13.69
N ASP A 152 -8.14 -15.88 -13.65
CA ASP A 152 -8.71 -17.23 -13.72
C ASP A 152 -9.00 -17.77 -12.31
N SER A 153 -10.24 -18.28 -12.12
CA SER A 153 -10.66 -18.90 -10.87
C SER A 153 -9.89 -20.19 -10.57
N ASN A 154 -9.46 -20.94 -11.60
CA ASN A 154 -8.65 -22.15 -11.40
C ASN A 154 -7.25 -21.79 -10.84
N VAL A 155 -6.65 -20.68 -11.27
CA VAL A 155 -5.39 -20.18 -10.72
C VAL A 155 -5.60 -19.74 -9.28
N GLN A 156 -6.69 -19.00 -8.99
CA GLN A 156 -7.04 -18.59 -7.64
C GLN A 156 -7.16 -19.78 -6.69
N TYR A 157 -7.89 -20.84 -7.06
CA TYR A 157 -8.09 -22.02 -6.21
C TYR A 157 -6.83 -22.89 -6.04
N LYS A 158 -5.85 -22.75 -6.92
CA LYS A 158 -4.56 -23.47 -6.82
C LYS A 158 -3.54 -22.73 -5.97
N CYS A 159 -3.82 -21.50 -5.56
CA CYS A 159 -2.92 -20.74 -4.68
C CYS A 159 -2.81 -21.44 -3.32
N GLN A 160 -1.60 -21.81 -2.94
CA GLN A 160 -1.32 -22.53 -1.68
C GLN A 160 -1.27 -21.60 -0.46
N SER A 161 -1.32 -20.29 -0.65
CA SER A 161 -1.31 -19.30 0.43
C SER A 161 -1.91 -17.98 -0.02
N THR A 162 -2.42 -17.22 0.94
CA THR A 162 -2.93 -15.85 0.71
C THR A 162 -1.86 -14.92 0.13
N ARG A 163 -0.58 -15.13 0.46
CA ARG A 163 0.54 -14.41 -0.15
C ARG A 163 0.67 -14.72 -1.64
N GLN A 164 0.54 -15.99 -2.05
CA GLN A 164 0.65 -16.38 -3.45
C GLN A 164 -0.46 -15.74 -4.28
N PHE A 165 -1.67 -15.70 -3.75
CA PHE A 165 -2.80 -15.02 -4.41
C PHE A 165 -2.61 -13.50 -4.47
N TYR A 166 -2.11 -12.88 -3.39
CA TYR A 166 -1.73 -11.46 -3.39
C TYR A 166 -0.73 -11.13 -4.49
N LEU A 167 0.35 -11.92 -4.60
CA LEU A 167 1.37 -11.70 -5.63
C LEU A 167 0.82 -11.91 -7.05
N TYR A 168 -0.09 -12.88 -7.24
CA TYR A 168 -0.78 -13.10 -8.51
C TYR A 168 -1.63 -11.88 -8.90
N ILE A 169 -2.52 -11.42 -8.03
CA ILE A 169 -3.37 -10.24 -8.28
C ILE A 169 -2.53 -8.99 -8.54
N ARG A 170 -1.51 -8.76 -7.72
CA ARG A 170 -0.61 -7.64 -7.88
C ARG A 170 0.09 -7.66 -9.24
N ASN A 171 0.57 -8.83 -9.67
CA ASN A 171 1.25 -8.98 -10.94
C ASN A 171 0.33 -8.73 -12.14
N VAL A 172 -0.91 -9.24 -12.14
CA VAL A 172 -1.85 -9.00 -13.26
C VAL A 172 -2.26 -7.53 -13.34
N VAL A 173 -2.40 -6.83 -12.21
CA VAL A 173 -2.71 -5.40 -12.18
C VAL A 173 -1.50 -4.57 -12.67
N GLU A 174 -0.27 -4.91 -12.30
CA GLU A 174 0.92 -4.24 -12.81
C GLU A 174 1.13 -4.47 -14.31
N ASN A 175 0.83 -5.66 -14.80
CA ASN A 175 0.88 -5.96 -16.24
C ASN A 175 -0.16 -5.15 -17.05
N ALA A 176 -1.24 -4.70 -16.41
CA ALA A 176 -2.19 -3.77 -17.01
C ALA A 176 -1.74 -2.29 -17.00
N GLY A 177 -0.51 -2.00 -16.54
CA GLY A 177 0.10 -0.67 -16.59
C GLY A 177 -0.08 0.16 -15.32
N VAL A 178 -0.47 -0.45 -14.19
CA VAL A 178 -0.58 0.21 -12.88
C VAL A 178 0.68 -0.04 -12.05
N PHE A 179 1.19 0.97 -11.37
CA PHE A 179 2.30 0.82 -10.43
C PHE A 179 1.76 0.49 -9.03
N VAL A 180 2.03 -0.72 -8.53
CA VAL A 180 1.55 -1.15 -7.21
C VAL A 180 2.72 -1.24 -6.23
N HIS A 181 2.71 -0.42 -5.18
CA HIS A 181 3.81 -0.32 -4.21
C HIS A 181 3.30 -0.23 -2.78
N CYS A 182 4.02 -0.85 -1.83
CA CYS A 182 3.64 -0.75 -0.43
C CYS A 182 4.35 0.40 0.28
N PHE A 183 3.63 1.08 1.18
CA PHE A 183 4.19 2.07 2.10
C PHE A 183 4.21 1.54 3.54
N THR A 184 5.08 2.13 4.36
CA THR A 184 5.27 1.79 5.78
C THR A 184 5.23 3.03 6.65
N GLY A 185 4.98 2.83 7.96
CA GLY A 185 5.02 3.92 8.94
C GLY A 185 3.80 4.84 8.94
N VAL A 186 2.70 4.36 8.38
CA VAL A 186 1.37 4.99 8.44
C VAL A 186 0.43 4.01 9.13
N ASP A 187 -0.33 4.48 10.11
CA ASP A 187 -1.33 3.65 10.77
C ASP A 187 -2.42 3.21 9.76
N THR A 188 -2.89 1.97 9.87
CA THR A 188 -3.97 1.45 9.02
C THR A 188 -5.29 2.20 9.21
N GLU A 189 -5.50 2.80 10.39
CA GLU A 189 -6.64 3.70 10.63
C GLU A 189 -6.53 5.01 9.84
N VAL A 190 -5.30 5.46 9.55
CA VAL A 190 -5.07 6.66 8.72
C VAL A 190 -5.23 6.36 7.25
N ALA A 191 -4.62 5.29 6.75
CA ALA A 191 -4.78 4.84 5.37
C ALA A 191 -4.41 3.37 5.21
N ARG A 192 -5.29 2.58 4.59
CA ARG A 192 -5.02 1.20 4.14
C ARG A 192 -4.51 1.17 2.72
N GLY A 193 -5.02 2.06 1.89
CA GLY A 193 -4.61 2.22 0.51
C GLY A 193 -4.84 3.63 -0.01
N PHE A 194 -4.35 3.86 -1.20
CA PHE A 194 -4.67 5.04 -1.98
C PHE A 194 -4.48 4.77 -3.47
N ALA A 195 -5.25 5.47 -4.28
CA ALA A 195 -5.12 5.50 -5.74
C ALA A 195 -4.70 6.89 -6.20
N ILE A 196 -3.76 6.95 -7.15
CA ILE A 196 -3.38 8.19 -7.84
C ILE A 196 -3.55 7.93 -9.35
N TYR A 197 -4.54 8.59 -9.95
CA TYR A 197 -4.75 8.51 -11.38
C TYR A 197 -3.67 9.29 -12.13
N ASP A 198 -3.10 8.67 -13.14
CA ASP A 198 -2.12 9.24 -14.06
C ASP A 198 -2.29 8.59 -15.43
N THR A 199 -2.13 9.35 -16.50
CA THR A 199 -2.32 8.86 -17.88
C THR A 199 -1.20 7.95 -18.37
N THR A 200 -0.03 8.02 -17.75
CA THR A 200 1.14 7.23 -18.13
C THR A 200 1.21 5.94 -17.32
N MET A 201 1.20 6.07 -16.01
CA MET A 201 1.30 4.95 -15.07
C MET A 201 0.65 5.33 -13.74
N PRO A 202 -0.66 5.06 -13.57
CA PRO A 202 -1.34 5.31 -12.30
C PRO A 202 -0.75 4.45 -11.18
N ILE A 203 -1.01 4.86 -9.94
CA ILE A 203 -0.41 4.28 -8.74
C ILE A 203 -1.49 3.71 -7.84
N ILE A 204 -1.23 2.53 -7.29
CA ILE A 204 -1.89 1.97 -6.12
C ILE A 204 -0.85 1.88 -5.00
N GLY A 205 -1.05 2.62 -3.92
CA GLY A 205 -0.30 2.52 -2.68
C GLY A 205 -1.02 1.63 -1.68
N LEU A 206 -0.31 0.67 -1.07
CA LEU A 206 -0.87 -0.28 -0.10
C LEU A 206 -0.16 -0.15 1.24
N ASN A 207 -0.90 -0.20 2.35
CA ASN A 207 -0.28 -0.24 3.65
C ASN A 207 0.40 -1.60 3.87
N ASN A 208 1.71 -1.57 4.17
CA ASN A 208 2.48 -2.81 4.34
C ASN A 208 2.11 -3.59 5.60
N ASP A 209 1.54 -2.93 6.61
CA ASP A 209 1.18 -3.54 7.88
C ASP A 209 -0.11 -4.35 7.79
N ASP A 210 -0.86 -4.20 6.68
CA ASP A 210 -2.04 -5.03 6.40
C ASP A 210 -1.68 -6.48 6.05
N ARG A 211 -2.62 -7.40 6.33
CA ARG A 211 -2.54 -8.80 5.92
C ARG A 211 -2.66 -8.95 4.40
N TYR A 212 -2.14 -10.02 3.83
CA TYR A 212 -2.20 -10.26 2.39
C TYR A 212 -3.62 -10.26 1.83
N GLN A 213 -4.61 -10.81 2.56
CA GLN A 213 -6.01 -10.78 2.13
C GLN A 213 -6.55 -9.34 2.02
N ALA A 214 -6.24 -8.49 3.01
CA ALA A 214 -6.61 -7.08 2.98
C ALA A 214 -5.92 -6.34 1.83
N LYS A 215 -4.60 -6.53 1.65
CA LYS A 215 -3.87 -5.96 0.51
C LYS A 215 -4.45 -6.40 -0.84
N THR A 216 -4.85 -7.67 -0.97
CA THR A 216 -5.49 -8.19 -2.20
C THR A 216 -6.80 -7.48 -2.48
N PHE A 217 -7.62 -7.29 -1.44
CA PHE A 217 -8.86 -6.54 -1.54
C PHE A 217 -8.60 -5.09 -1.92
N SER A 218 -7.66 -4.44 -1.23
CA SER A 218 -7.26 -3.05 -1.51
C SER A 218 -6.80 -2.85 -2.95
N ILE A 219 -6.01 -3.77 -3.53
CA ILE A 219 -5.57 -3.65 -4.93
C ILE A 219 -6.76 -3.52 -5.87
N ILE A 220 -7.78 -4.38 -5.72
CA ILE A 220 -8.94 -4.35 -6.62
C ILE A 220 -9.81 -3.13 -6.31
N HIS A 221 -10.00 -2.78 -5.04
CA HIS A 221 -10.72 -1.58 -4.61
C HIS A 221 -10.12 -0.30 -5.22
N GLU A 222 -8.82 -0.09 -5.05
CA GLU A 222 -8.11 1.07 -5.60
C GLU A 222 -8.07 1.04 -7.14
N LEU A 223 -8.05 -0.15 -7.76
CA LEU A 223 -8.15 -0.28 -9.21
C LEU A 223 -9.51 0.24 -9.73
N VAL A 224 -10.60 0.01 -9.01
CA VAL A 224 -11.92 0.56 -9.39
C VAL A 224 -11.90 2.08 -9.40
N HIS A 225 -11.27 2.72 -8.41
CA HIS A 225 -11.07 4.17 -8.40
C HIS A 225 -10.25 4.64 -9.60
N LEU A 226 -9.19 3.92 -9.98
CA LEU A 226 -8.39 4.26 -11.16
C LEU A 226 -9.17 4.13 -12.46
N ILE A 227 -10.03 3.11 -12.60
CA ILE A 227 -10.92 2.94 -13.75
C ILE A 227 -11.91 4.11 -13.84
N LYS A 228 -12.42 4.57 -12.70
CA LYS A 228 -13.24 5.80 -12.59
C LYS A 228 -12.42 7.10 -12.74
N ARG A 229 -11.11 7.02 -12.99
CA ARG A 229 -10.17 8.15 -13.12
C ARG A 229 -10.12 9.05 -11.89
N SER A 230 -10.17 8.44 -10.72
CA SER A 230 -10.22 9.11 -9.43
C SER A 230 -8.89 8.97 -8.67
N SER A 231 -8.46 10.04 -7.96
CA SER A 231 -7.34 10.00 -7.01
C SER A 231 -7.88 10.14 -5.60
N VAL A 232 -7.68 9.11 -4.77
CA VAL A 232 -8.36 8.97 -3.47
C VAL A 232 -7.44 8.41 -2.38
N ILE A 233 -7.80 8.64 -1.13
CA ILE A 233 -7.20 8.03 0.07
C ILE A 233 -8.30 7.28 0.80
N CYS A 234 -8.10 5.98 1.05
CA CYS A 234 -9.07 5.08 1.67
C CYS A 234 -8.52 4.48 2.97
N ASN A 235 -9.36 4.31 4.00
CA ASN A 235 -8.98 3.64 5.24
C ASN A 235 -9.96 2.53 5.66
N ASP A 236 -11.16 2.52 5.12
CA ASP A 236 -12.19 1.52 5.45
C ASP A 236 -12.55 0.71 4.22
N MET A 237 -12.39 -0.62 4.31
CA MET A 237 -12.52 -1.53 3.18
C MET A 237 -13.81 -2.34 3.19
N ILE A 238 -14.44 -2.54 4.33
CA ILE A 238 -15.49 -3.56 4.46
C ILE A 238 -16.75 -3.05 5.15
N ASP A 239 -16.63 -2.18 6.15
CA ASP A 239 -17.77 -1.62 6.86
C ASP A 239 -18.39 -0.46 6.06
N SER A 240 -19.23 -0.83 5.11
CA SER A 240 -19.85 0.01 4.11
C SER A 240 -21.06 0.81 4.61
N PHE A 241 -21.01 1.28 5.82
CA PHE A 241 -21.84 2.39 6.25
C PHE A 241 -21.21 3.75 5.96
N SER A 242 -20.12 3.78 5.17
CA SER A 242 -19.61 5.03 4.65
C SER A 242 -20.72 5.67 3.83
N ALA A 243 -21.05 6.91 4.16
CA ALA A 243 -22.11 7.69 3.51
C ALA A 243 -21.79 8.01 2.02
N GLN A 244 -20.69 7.51 1.49
CA GLN A 244 -20.25 7.77 0.13
C GLN A 244 -20.57 6.58 -0.76
N ALA A 245 -21.55 6.77 -1.64
CA ALA A 245 -22.01 5.74 -2.61
C ALA A 245 -20.86 5.16 -3.47
N GLU A 246 -19.80 5.94 -3.70
CA GLU A 246 -18.63 5.50 -4.46
C GLU A 246 -17.86 4.42 -3.70
N GLU A 247 -17.62 4.57 -2.40
CA GLU A 247 -16.94 3.56 -1.58
C GLU A 247 -17.72 2.25 -1.51
N VAL A 248 -19.04 2.36 -1.31
CA VAL A 248 -19.94 1.20 -1.31
C VAL A 248 -19.84 0.46 -2.63
N PHE A 249 -19.84 1.19 -3.75
CA PHE A 249 -19.71 0.60 -5.08
C PHE A 249 -18.33 -0.06 -5.27
N CYS A 250 -17.24 0.61 -4.93
CA CYS A 250 -15.87 0.07 -5.06
C CYS A 250 -15.69 -1.20 -4.22
N ASN A 251 -16.22 -1.21 -2.98
CA ASN A 251 -16.23 -2.38 -2.11
C ASN A 251 -17.02 -3.55 -2.69
N ALA A 252 -18.20 -3.27 -3.24
CA ALA A 252 -19.05 -4.30 -3.87
C ALA A 252 -18.39 -4.91 -5.10
N VAL A 253 -17.79 -4.07 -5.97
CA VAL A 253 -17.06 -4.54 -7.16
C VAL A 253 -15.83 -5.35 -6.74
N ALA A 254 -15.03 -4.88 -5.80
CA ALA A 254 -13.86 -5.62 -5.30
C ALA A 254 -14.27 -6.98 -4.73
N GLY A 255 -15.32 -7.03 -3.94
CA GLY A 255 -15.86 -8.28 -3.42
C GLY A 255 -16.32 -9.25 -4.53
N GLU A 256 -17.02 -8.75 -5.56
CA GLU A 256 -17.48 -9.57 -6.70
C GLU A 256 -16.32 -10.04 -7.58
N VAL A 257 -15.28 -9.21 -7.80
CA VAL A 257 -14.06 -9.63 -8.52
C VAL A 257 -13.35 -10.78 -7.80
N LEU A 258 -13.19 -10.69 -6.49
CA LEU A 258 -12.46 -11.69 -5.70
C LEU A 258 -13.31 -12.94 -5.39
N VAL A 259 -14.61 -12.77 -5.20
CA VAL A 259 -15.55 -13.84 -4.88
C VAL A 259 -16.78 -13.73 -5.81
N PRO A 260 -16.66 -14.15 -7.07
CA PRO A 260 -17.77 -14.07 -8.01
C PRO A 260 -19.00 -14.83 -7.52
N ARG A 261 -20.19 -14.22 -7.62
CA ARG A 261 -21.45 -14.78 -7.13
C ARG A 261 -21.73 -16.19 -7.69
N VAL A 262 -21.41 -16.41 -8.97
CA VAL A 262 -21.56 -17.72 -9.61
C VAL A 262 -20.67 -18.78 -8.94
N ASN A 263 -19.42 -18.42 -8.66
CA ASN A 263 -18.45 -19.31 -8.03
C ASN A 263 -18.80 -19.55 -6.56
N LEU A 264 -19.22 -18.52 -5.83
CA LEU A 264 -19.69 -18.64 -4.45
C LEU A 264 -20.86 -19.59 -4.35
N ASN A 265 -21.88 -19.44 -5.20
CA ASN A 265 -23.04 -20.34 -5.26
C ASN A 265 -22.65 -21.78 -5.56
N LYS A 266 -21.70 -21.99 -6.48
CA LYS A 266 -21.18 -23.33 -6.80
C LYS A 266 -20.48 -23.97 -5.60
N GLN A 267 -19.76 -23.21 -4.80
CA GLN A 267 -19.07 -23.73 -3.61
C GLN A 267 -20.03 -23.99 -2.44
N LEU A 268 -21.06 -23.17 -2.29
CA LEU A 268 -22.10 -23.38 -1.27
C LEU A 268 -22.96 -24.61 -1.55
N GLY A 269 -23.17 -24.96 -2.84
CA GLY A 269 -24.03 -26.08 -3.19
C GLY A 269 -25.45 -25.94 -2.60
N SER A 270 -25.84 -26.91 -1.76
CA SER A 270 -27.14 -26.99 -1.09
C SER A 270 -27.19 -26.43 0.33
N TYR A 271 -26.11 -25.80 0.81
CA TYR A 271 -26.12 -25.22 2.18
C TYR A 271 -27.28 -24.27 2.39
N THR A 272 -28.04 -24.51 3.44
CA THR A 272 -29.09 -23.60 3.92
C THR A 272 -28.49 -22.48 4.77
N GLN A 273 -29.23 -21.39 5.00
CA GLN A 273 -28.78 -20.29 5.83
C GLN A 273 -28.37 -20.71 7.25
N SER A 274 -29.06 -21.71 7.83
CA SER A 274 -28.78 -22.24 9.17
C SER A 274 -27.44 -22.96 9.25
N GLU A 275 -27.05 -23.63 8.19
CA GLU A 275 -25.81 -24.43 8.08
C GLU A 275 -24.55 -23.57 7.80
N ILE A 276 -24.75 -22.32 7.37
CA ILE A 276 -23.62 -21.40 7.15
C ILE A 276 -23.14 -20.90 8.52
N ASP A 277 -22.13 -21.55 9.06
CA ASP A 277 -21.45 -21.21 10.32
C ASP A 277 -20.03 -20.64 10.06
N LEU A 278 -19.25 -20.48 11.12
CA LEU A 278 -17.90 -19.92 11.02
C LEU A 278 -16.93 -20.87 10.31
N ASP A 279 -17.14 -22.18 10.36
CA ASP A 279 -16.29 -23.18 9.72
C ASP A 279 -16.51 -23.18 8.22
N VAL A 280 -17.78 -23.09 7.75
CA VAL A 280 -18.11 -22.90 6.34
C VAL A 280 -17.52 -21.61 5.81
N VAL A 281 -17.65 -20.49 6.55
CA VAL A 281 -17.04 -19.21 6.19
C VAL A 281 -15.52 -19.32 6.10
N SER A 282 -14.88 -20.00 7.04
CA SER A 282 -13.43 -20.19 7.03
C SER A 282 -12.97 -21.01 5.83
N SER A 283 -13.65 -22.11 5.53
CA SER A 283 -13.37 -22.95 4.36
C SER A 283 -13.48 -22.20 3.05
N LEU A 284 -14.53 -21.37 2.91
CA LEU A 284 -14.72 -20.51 1.73
C LEU A 284 -13.63 -19.42 1.67
N ALA A 285 -13.26 -18.80 2.79
CA ALA A 285 -12.21 -17.79 2.85
C ALA A 285 -10.85 -18.35 2.39
N ASP A 286 -10.50 -19.54 2.83
CA ASP A 286 -9.29 -20.23 2.41
C ASP A 286 -9.33 -20.56 0.91
N LYS A 287 -10.47 -21.08 0.42
CA LYS A 287 -10.63 -21.46 -0.99
C LYS A 287 -10.53 -20.28 -1.94
N PHE A 288 -11.11 -19.14 -1.57
CA PHE A 288 -11.03 -17.91 -2.36
C PHE A 288 -9.80 -17.06 -2.02
N SER A 289 -8.99 -17.45 -1.02
CA SER A 289 -7.82 -16.70 -0.53
C SER A 289 -8.16 -15.26 -0.10
N VAL A 290 -9.33 -15.04 0.48
CA VAL A 290 -9.84 -13.74 0.97
C VAL A 290 -10.07 -13.77 2.48
N SER A 291 -10.41 -12.64 3.09
CA SER A 291 -10.77 -12.61 4.50
C SER A 291 -12.16 -13.21 4.76
N LYS A 292 -12.39 -13.67 6.01
CA LYS A 292 -13.70 -14.16 6.45
C LYS A 292 -14.78 -13.08 6.34
N GLU A 293 -14.40 -11.83 6.62
CA GLU A 293 -15.32 -10.69 6.49
C GLU A 293 -15.77 -10.49 5.03
N VAL A 294 -14.86 -10.62 4.05
CA VAL A 294 -15.23 -10.57 2.62
C VAL A 294 -16.25 -11.66 2.28
N ILE A 295 -16.05 -12.90 2.76
CA ILE A 295 -17.03 -13.99 2.54
C ILE A 295 -18.36 -13.65 3.20
N CYS A 296 -18.39 -13.19 4.45
CA CYS A 296 -19.63 -12.81 5.13
C CYS A 296 -20.36 -11.73 4.35
N ARG A 297 -19.66 -10.71 3.87
CA ARG A 297 -20.23 -9.63 3.08
C ARG A 297 -20.79 -10.18 1.76
N ARG A 298 -20.08 -11.04 1.06
CA ARG A 298 -20.54 -11.67 -0.18
C ARG A 298 -21.77 -12.55 0.01
N LEU A 299 -21.84 -13.26 1.14
CA LEU A 299 -23.02 -14.06 1.52
C LEU A 299 -24.25 -13.17 1.76
N LEU A 300 -24.06 -12.02 2.43
CA LEU A 300 -25.10 -11.04 2.64
C LEU A 300 -25.57 -10.43 1.31
N ASP A 301 -24.66 -9.93 0.48
CA ASP A 301 -24.95 -9.28 -0.80
C ASP A 301 -25.62 -10.25 -1.81
N SER A 302 -25.34 -11.55 -1.70
CA SER A 302 -25.98 -12.59 -2.52
C SER A 302 -27.29 -13.12 -1.94
N GLY A 303 -27.73 -12.62 -0.78
CA GLY A 303 -28.96 -13.05 -0.12
C GLY A 303 -28.91 -14.45 0.48
N LYS A 304 -27.69 -14.99 0.72
CA LYS A 304 -27.51 -16.32 1.32
C LYS A 304 -27.63 -16.30 2.85
N ILE A 305 -27.35 -15.16 3.46
CA ILE A 305 -27.59 -14.89 4.87
C ILE A 305 -28.31 -13.56 5.04
N GLY A 306 -29.10 -13.43 6.11
CA GLY A 306 -29.70 -12.15 6.49
C GLY A 306 -28.79 -11.32 7.39
N GLN A 307 -29.17 -10.04 7.59
CA GLN A 307 -28.43 -9.09 8.41
C GLN A 307 -28.13 -9.58 9.85
N PRO A 308 -29.07 -10.25 10.57
CA PRO A 308 -28.77 -10.76 11.91
C PRO A 308 -27.65 -11.82 11.91
N LYS A 309 -27.67 -12.76 10.95
CA LYS A 309 -26.64 -13.78 10.82
C LYS A 309 -25.29 -13.17 10.44
N TYR A 310 -25.28 -12.18 9.54
CA TYR A 310 -24.08 -11.41 9.21
C TYR A 310 -23.46 -10.76 10.44
N ALA A 311 -24.25 -10.02 11.22
CA ALA A 311 -23.76 -9.36 12.45
C ALA A 311 -23.17 -10.36 13.46
N MET A 312 -23.83 -11.52 13.64
CA MET A 312 -23.33 -12.59 14.50
C MET A 312 -21.97 -13.14 14.03
N LEU A 313 -21.85 -13.44 12.74
CA LEU A 313 -20.59 -13.97 12.16
C LEU A 313 -19.46 -12.95 12.29
N ILE A 314 -19.70 -11.67 11.98
CA ILE A 314 -18.69 -10.61 12.10
C ILE A 314 -18.24 -10.46 13.56
N ALA A 315 -19.16 -10.48 14.54
CA ALA A 315 -18.82 -10.41 15.96
C ALA A 315 -17.93 -11.60 16.39
N ALA A 316 -18.25 -12.82 15.93
CA ALA A 316 -17.45 -14.02 16.20
C ALA A 316 -16.05 -13.94 15.58
N ILE A 317 -15.92 -13.45 14.34
CA ILE A 317 -14.63 -13.25 13.65
C ILE A 317 -13.78 -12.24 14.41
N ARG A 318 -14.35 -11.10 14.81
CA ARG A 318 -13.63 -10.07 15.58
C ARG A 318 -13.13 -10.60 16.93
N SER A 319 -13.98 -11.34 17.66
CA SER A 319 -13.59 -11.97 18.93
C SER A 319 -12.46 -12.98 18.76
N GLN A 320 -12.54 -13.84 17.74
CA GLN A 320 -11.47 -14.79 17.42
C GLN A 320 -10.14 -14.06 17.15
N PHE A 321 -10.19 -13.01 16.35
CA PHE A 321 -9.01 -12.21 16.01
C PHE A 321 -8.36 -11.55 17.22
N GLU A 322 -9.17 -10.97 18.13
CA GLU A 322 -8.66 -10.36 19.37
C GLU A 322 -7.99 -11.39 20.29
N ASN A 323 -8.58 -12.59 20.40
CA ASN A 323 -8.00 -13.67 21.18
C ASN A 323 -6.66 -14.17 20.60
N GLU A 324 -6.57 -14.35 19.27
CA GLU A 324 -5.33 -14.71 18.59
C GLU A 324 -4.25 -13.65 18.79
N ARG A 325 -4.63 -12.36 18.72
CA ARG A 325 -3.72 -11.23 18.94
C ARG A 325 -3.17 -11.20 20.37
N LYS A 326 -4.04 -11.41 21.37
CA LYS A 326 -3.64 -11.48 22.78
C LYS A 326 -2.69 -12.65 23.02
N ALA A 327 -3.04 -13.85 22.54
CA ALA A 327 -2.20 -15.04 22.67
C ALA A 327 -0.82 -14.85 22.00
N ALA A 328 -0.77 -14.24 20.82
CA ALA A 328 0.49 -13.93 20.14
C ALA A 328 1.35 -12.92 20.91
N GLN A 329 0.73 -11.93 21.57
CA GLN A 329 1.45 -10.96 22.40
C GLN A 329 2.02 -11.62 23.67
N GLU A 330 1.24 -12.47 24.33
CA GLU A 330 1.68 -13.23 25.50
C GLU A 330 2.84 -14.17 25.15
N TYR A 331 2.73 -14.90 24.05
CA TYR A 331 3.80 -15.77 23.57
C TYR A 331 5.12 -14.99 23.33
N ARG A 332 5.04 -13.81 22.71
CA ARG A 332 6.21 -12.93 22.51
C ARG A 332 6.82 -12.46 23.81
N LYS A 333 5.99 -12.08 24.79
CA LYS A 333 6.45 -11.67 26.14
C LYS A 333 7.17 -12.81 26.86
N LEU A 334 6.63 -14.02 26.78
CA LEU A 334 7.17 -15.20 27.45
C LEU A 334 8.46 -15.72 26.81
N THR A 335 8.54 -15.73 25.49
CA THR A 335 9.66 -16.35 24.77
C THR A 335 10.77 -15.37 24.38
N GLY A 336 10.49 -14.07 24.36
CA GLY A 336 11.41 -13.05 23.83
C GLY A 336 11.71 -13.23 22.33
N LYS A 337 11.10 -14.21 21.66
CA LYS A 337 11.36 -14.54 20.26
C LYS A 337 10.40 -13.77 19.36
N GLY A 338 10.95 -12.94 18.47
CA GLY A 338 10.24 -12.39 17.34
C GLY A 338 10.06 -13.43 16.23
N ILE A 339 9.13 -13.16 15.30
CA ILE A 339 9.00 -13.97 14.07
C ILE A 339 10.28 -13.81 13.26
N PRO A 340 10.95 -14.92 12.82
CA PRO A 340 12.13 -14.82 11.97
C PRO A 340 11.80 -14.04 10.68
N ARG A 341 12.55 -12.99 10.42
CA ARG A 341 12.34 -12.14 9.24
C ARG A 341 13.07 -12.71 8.02
N ASN A 342 12.36 -12.79 6.90
CA ASN A 342 12.97 -13.09 5.61
C ASN A 342 13.08 -11.77 4.80
N ILE A 343 14.17 -11.03 5.02
CA ILE A 343 14.37 -9.69 4.45
C ILE A 343 14.23 -9.65 2.92
N PRO A 344 14.82 -10.59 2.13
CA PRO A 344 14.60 -10.62 0.69
C PRO A 344 13.12 -10.77 0.29
N ARG A 345 12.40 -11.64 0.98
CA ARG A 345 10.97 -11.86 0.73
C ARG A 345 10.13 -10.64 1.11
N GLU A 346 10.43 -10.01 2.25
CA GLU A 346 9.78 -8.78 2.68
C GLU A 346 10.02 -7.65 1.68
N ALA A 347 11.24 -7.49 1.17
CA ALA A 347 11.56 -6.49 0.15
C ALA A 347 10.76 -6.71 -1.14
N ILE A 348 10.59 -7.97 -1.57
CA ILE A 348 9.74 -8.33 -2.71
C ILE A 348 8.27 -7.98 -2.46
N ASP A 349 7.78 -8.25 -1.24
CA ASP A 349 6.39 -7.98 -0.88
C ASP A 349 6.08 -6.48 -0.75
N GLN A 350 7.09 -5.67 -0.43
CA GLN A 350 6.99 -4.22 -0.28
C GLN A 350 7.15 -3.46 -1.60
N ASN A 351 8.17 -3.83 -2.39
CA ASN A 351 8.47 -3.13 -3.63
C ASN A 351 7.60 -3.63 -4.79
N SER A 352 7.34 -2.75 -5.76
CA SER A 352 6.67 -3.12 -7.00
C SER A 352 7.42 -4.26 -7.72
N PRO A 353 6.74 -5.35 -8.15
CA PRO A 353 7.34 -6.38 -8.99
C PRO A 353 8.02 -5.83 -10.24
N ALA A 354 7.41 -4.84 -10.89
CA ALA A 354 7.99 -4.21 -12.06
C ALA A 354 9.29 -3.48 -11.73
N LEU A 355 9.34 -2.78 -10.58
CA LEU A 355 10.56 -2.12 -10.11
C LEU A 355 11.65 -3.14 -9.76
N CYS A 356 11.30 -4.22 -9.06
CA CYS A 356 12.24 -5.29 -8.74
C CYS A 356 12.85 -5.91 -10.01
N ARG A 357 12.03 -6.17 -11.05
CA ARG A 357 12.51 -6.68 -12.34
C ARG A 357 13.40 -5.67 -13.06
N ALA A 358 13.05 -4.40 -13.09
CA ALA A 358 13.87 -3.36 -13.72
C ALA A 358 15.26 -3.27 -13.04
N PHE A 359 15.31 -3.35 -11.71
CA PHE A 359 16.59 -3.39 -10.99
C PHE A 359 17.37 -4.68 -11.23
N PHE A 360 16.69 -5.82 -11.34
CA PHE A 360 17.34 -7.08 -11.70
C PHE A 360 18.00 -7.03 -13.08
N HIS A 361 17.26 -6.55 -14.10
CA HIS A 361 17.78 -6.40 -15.46
C HIS A 361 18.91 -5.36 -15.50
N GLY A 362 18.68 -4.17 -14.92
CA GLY A 362 19.69 -3.11 -14.91
C GLY A 362 20.97 -3.48 -14.17
N TYR A 363 20.90 -4.32 -13.12
CA TYR A 363 22.07 -4.85 -12.43
C TYR A 363 22.86 -5.81 -13.33
N ARG A 364 22.18 -6.66 -14.09
CA ARG A 364 22.83 -7.58 -15.03
C ARG A 364 23.48 -6.87 -16.20
N GLU A 365 22.89 -5.78 -16.67
CA GLU A 365 23.41 -4.93 -17.75
C GLU A 365 24.44 -3.88 -17.26
N GLY A 366 24.71 -3.83 -15.95
CA GLY A 366 25.66 -2.88 -15.37
C GLY A 366 25.17 -1.44 -15.23
N TYR A 367 23.86 -1.18 -15.35
CA TYR A 367 23.26 0.14 -15.12
C TYR A 367 23.11 0.46 -13.63
N PHE A 368 22.89 -0.55 -12.79
CA PHE A 368 22.76 -0.43 -11.34
C PHE A 368 23.82 -1.27 -10.63
N ASP A 369 24.26 -0.78 -9.49
CA ASP A 369 25.14 -1.51 -8.59
C ASP A 369 24.42 -2.01 -7.31
N LYS A 370 25.16 -2.69 -6.42
CA LYS A 370 24.62 -3.17 -5.14
C LYS A 370 24.21 -2.02 -4.22
N GLN A 371 24.79 -0.84 -4.35
CA GLN A 371 24.44 0.33 -3.53
C GLN A 371 23.11 0.91 -3.99
N ASP A 372 22.85 0.94 -5.31
CA ASP A 372 21.58 1.36 -5.88
C ASP A 372 20.44 0.46 -5.42
N ILE A 373 20.62 -0.87 -5.51
CA ILE A 373 19.63 -1.84 -5.03
C ILE A 373 19.35 -1.64 -3.55
N SER A 374 20.40 -1.46 -2.73
CA SER A 374 20.26 -1.23 -1.30
C SER A 374 19.51 0.06 -1.00
N ARG A 375 19.82 1.13 -1.73
CA ARG A 375 19.26 2.47 -1.53
C ARG A 375 17.79 2.54 -1.93
N TYR A 376 17.44 1.99 -3.10
CA TYR A 376 16.12 2.18 -3.70
C TYR A 376 15.12 1.10 -3.31
N LEU A 377 15.58 -0.14 -3.12
CA LEU A 377 14.70 -1.25 -2.74
C LEU A 377 14.76 -1.59 -1.24
N GLY A 378 15.60 -0.88 -0.46
CA GLY A 378 15.72 -1.11 0.99
C GLY A 378 16.37 -2.44 1.37
N VAL A 379 17.03 -3.12 0.43
CA VAL A 379 17.68 -4.43 0.65
C VAL A 379 19.11 -4.20 1.15
N LYS A 380 19.44 -4.71 2.34
CA LYS A 380 20.82 -4.64 2.84
C LYS A 380 21.76 -5.40 1.91
N GLN A 381 23.01 -4.89 1.74
CA GLN A 381 23.99 -5.43 0.80
C GLN A 381 24.24 -6.95 0.94
N ASN A 382 24.26 -7.47 2.15
CA ASN A 382 24.43 -8.90 2.42
C ASN A 382 23.23 -9.79 2.01
N HIS A 383 22.10 -9.19 1.66
CA HIS A 383 20.90 -9.91 1.21
C HIS A 383 20.61 -9.75 -0.29
N ILE A 384 21.40 -8.94 -1.00
CA ILE A 384 21.13 -8.60 -2.41
C ILE A 384 21.18 -9.85 -3.29
N GLU A 385 22.15 -10.73 -3.13
CA GLU A 385 22.27 -11.93 -3.98
C GLU A 385 21.07 -12.86 -3.81
N LYS A 386 20.62 -13.05 -2.57
CA LYS A 386 19.40 -13.83 -2.29
C LYS A 386 18.15 -13.14 -2.82
N PHE A 387 18.07 -11.82 -2.71
CA PHE A 387 16.97 -11.04 -3.29
C PHE A 387 16.93 -11.18 -4.81
N MET A 388 18.07 -11.02 -5.49
CA MET A 388 18.19 -11.16 -6.95
C MET A 388 17.82 -12.57 -7.41
N TRP A 389 18.21 -13.60 -6.67
CA TRP A 389 17.83 -14.98 -6.95
C TRP A 389 16.29 -15.18 -6.80
N GLU A 390 15.66 -14.60 -5.77
CA GLU A 390 14.19 -14.67 -5.63
C GLU A 390 13.47 -13.94 -6.79
N VAL A 391 13.97 -12.79 -7.24
CA VAL A 391 13.40 -12.04 -8.38
C VAL A 391 13.58 -12.80 -9.68
N SER A 392 14.70 -13.51 -9.88
CA SER A 392 14.97 -14.28 -11.11
C SER A 392 14.01 -15.46 -11.36
N LYS A 393 13.21 -15.82 -10.36
CA LYS A 393 12.18 -16.88 -10.48
C LYS A 393 10.88 -16.41 -11.11
N TRP A 394 10.74 -15.13 -11.37
CA TRP A 394 9.55 -14.50 -11.93
C TRP A 394 9.75 -14.30 -13.43
#